data_8e71606ffe37ed7d2431c539447a78f9
#
_entry.id   8e71606ffe37ed7d2431c539447a78f9
#
_cell.length_a   1.000
_cell.length_b   1.000
_cell.length_c   1.000
_cell.angle_alpha   90.00
_cell.angle_beta   90.00
_cell.angle_gamma   90.00
#
_symmetry.space_group_name_H-M   'P 1'
#
loop_
_entity.id
_entity.type
_entity.pdbx_description
1 polymer ?
#
loop_
_entity_poly.entity_id
_entity_poly.type
_entity_poly.pdbx_seq_one_letter_code
_entity_poly.pdbx_strand_id
1 'polypeptide(L)'
;MTDEPIIYKKLDPVLIACLTIRIDTRDEIPPLFDRLRAACGEAICGDAMVIFHGGAVKDGFLVEAAFPVARAVETGEVHTRTLEAAPALITLHHGAHQSIRASVLKIYDYLDKHAWTTSLFRREIYRALDPAHPEENVTEVQVILHEWDRLLAKGAEKVLGAEARQRVMQGIDSITPASSFDDYTAWIQGAIERLDALSEDAEIKCQVVSHCAHVFPQERIDHLRAIYHRRGEIDDVLHEMYRDDFWYEKPVRKGNVIHMRKNPFDPEGFEKAASPAERRRAYCHCSFVHPYLDEIPARLSPTFCYCGAGWYRRLWEGILGQPVRFEQAETLLRGNDECRFTITLPLELAGECSPGDEKQGT
;
A
#
# COMPACT_ATOMS: atom_id res chain seq x y z
N MET A 1 -10.77 -26.09 18.46
CA MET A 1 -10.79 -24.74 17.85
C MET A 1 -12.04 -24.67 17.01
N THR A 2 -13.00 -23.82 17.36
CA THR A 2 -14.17 -23.54 16.53
C THR A 2 -13.67 -22.88 15.24
N ASP A 3 -14.13 -23.40 14.08
CA ASP A 3 -13.78 -22.83 12.79
C ASP A 3 -14.63 -21.57 12.56
N GLU A 4 -14.20 -20.44 13.13
CA GLU A 4 -14.91 -19.16 13.02
C GLU A 4 -15.04 -18.72 11.57
N PRO A 5 -16.22 -18.26 11.12
CA PRO A 5 -16.43 -17.86 9.74
C PRO A 5 -15.62 -16.61 9.39
N ILE A 6 -15.29 -16.48 8.11
CA ILE A 6 -14.81 -15.22 7.54
C ILE A 6 -16.03 -14.45 7.04
N ILE A 7 -16.18 -13.20 7.49
CA ILE A 7 -17.33 -12.36 7.18
C ILE A 7 -16.82 -11.10 6.45
N TYR A 8 -17.43 -10.78 5.32
CA TYR A 8 -17.28 -9.47 4.70
C TYR A 8 -18.11 -8.43 5.44
N LYS A 9 -17.51 -7.29 5.77
CA LYS A 9 -18.21 -6.18 6.42
C LYS A 9 -17.67 -4.85 5.92
N LYS A 10 -18.57 -3.88 5.67
CA LYS A 10 -18.19 -2.48 5.54
C LYS A 10 -18.13 -1.87 6.94
N LEU A 11 -16.94 -1.42 7.31
CA LEU A 11 -16.70 -0.78 8.61
C LEU A 11 -17.10 0.68 8.54
N ASP A 12 -17.74 1.15 9.61
CA ASP A 12 -18.06 2.56 9.78
C ASP A 12 -16.81 3.38 10.14
N PRO A 13 -16.81 4.71 9.88
CA PRO A 13 -15.75 5.58 10.36
C PRO A 13 -15.72 5.57 11.89
N VAL A 14 -14.52 5.63 12.47
CA VAL A 14 -14.34 5.69 13.92
C VAL A 14 -13.25 6.67 14.30
N LEU A 15 -13.53 7.57 15.23
CA LEU A 15 -12.54 8.46 15.82
C LEU A 15 -11.72 7.67 16.81
N ILE A 16 -10.41 7.69 16.69
CA ILE A 16 -9.48 7.00 17.58
C ILE A 16 -8.45 7.97 18.17
N ALA A 17 -8.07 7.72 19.40
CA ALA A 17 -6.82 8.24 19.97
C ALA A 17 -5.78 7.14 19.89
N CYS A 18 -4.61 7.44 19.33
CA CYS A 18 -3.58 6.45 19.05
C CYS A 18 -2.18 6.96 19.36
N LEU A 19 -1.28 6.01 19.55
CA LEU A 19 0.16 6.24 19.49
C LEU A 19 0.82 5.23 18.55
N THR A 20 1.72 5.75 17.74
CA THR A 20 2.44 4.99 16.73
C THR A 20 3.81 4.63 17.26
N ILE A 21 4.15 3.34 17.23
CA ILE A 21 5.42 2.83 17.73
C ILE A 21 5.86 1.61 16.92
N ARG A 22 7.17 1.39 16.90
CA ARG A 22 7.75 0.14 16.42
C ARG A 22 7.92 -0.81 17.60
N ILE A 23 7.49 -2.05 17.43
CA ILE A 23 7.62 -3.13 18.42
C ILE A 23 8.34 -4.32 17.78
N ASP A 24 9.12 -5.03 18.58
CA ASP A 24 9.79 -6.26 18.17
C ASP A 24 8.90 -7.48 18.41
N THR A 25 8.13 -7.45 19.48
CA THR A 25 7.24 -8.54 19.88
C THR A 25 5.86 -8.03 20.25
N ARG A 26 4.87 -8.94 20.19
CA ARG A 26 3.48 -8.62 20.60
C ARG A 26 3.32 -8.38 22.11
N ASP A 27 4.24 -8.85 22.92
CA ASP A 27 4.20 -8.67 24.37
C ASP A 27 4.40 -7.21 24.80
N GLU A 28 4.85 -6.36 23.87
CA GLU A 28 4.96 -4.92 24.05
C GLU A 28 3.62 -4.17 23.88
N ILE A 29 2.58 -4.83 23.35
CA ILE A 29 1.28 -4.21 23.06
C ILE A 29 0.51 -3.84 24.35
N PRO A 30 0.32 -4.71 25.36
CA PRO A 30 -0.49 -4.37 26.52
C PRO A 30 -0.04 -3.11 27.26
N PRO A 31 1.25 -2.84 27.49
CA PRO A 31 1.70 -1.59 28.11
C PRO A 31 1.32 -0.33 27.35
N LEU A 32 1.14 -0.42 26.01
CA LEU A 32 0.70 0.73 25.20
C LEU A 32 -0.75 1.11 25.51
N PHE A 33 -1.60 0.13 25.77
CA PHE A 33 -2.98 0.37 26.17
C PHE A 33 -3.08 1.06 27.53
N ASP A 34 -2.18 0.74 28.47
CA ASP A 34 -2.17 1.42 29.77
C ASP A 34 -1.77 2.89 29.62
N ARG A 35 -0.80 3.20 28.77
CA ARG A 35 -0.43 4.57 28.44
C ARG A 35 -1.60 5.34 27.82
N LEU A 36 -2.30 4.71 26.87
CA LEU A 36 -3.47 5.32 26.23
C LEU A 36 -4.64 5.51 27.21
N ARG A 37 -4.90 4.53 28.10
CA ARG A 37 -5.93 4.66 29.15
C ARG A 37 -5.63 5.85 30.07
N ALA A 38 -4.37 6.01 30.47
CA ALA A 38 -3.95 7.13 31.30
C ALA A 38 -4.13 8.48 30.58
N ALA A 39 -3.86 8.55 29.27
CA ALA A 39 -3.98 9.76 28.47
C ALA A 39 -5.43 10.12 28.10
N CYS A 40 -6.25 9.12 27.75
CA CYS A 40 -7.58 9.33 27.21
C CYS A 40 -8.70 9.34 28.25
N GLY A 41 -8.54 8.59 29.35
CA GLY A 41 -9.51 8.53 30.47
C GLY A 41 -10.94 8.26 29.99
N GLU A 42 -11.87 9.12 30.42
CA GLU A 42 -13.30 9.03 30.10
C GLU A 42 -13.64 9.28 28.62
N ALA A 43 -12.68 9.72 27.78
CA ALA A 43 -12.92 9.87 26.36
C ALA A 43 -13.03 8.52 25.63
N ILE A 44 -12.53 7.43 26.21
CA ILE A 44 -12.60 6.09 25.62
C ILE A 44 -14.07 5.63 25.56
N CYS A 45 -14.48 5.17 24.36
CA CYS A 45 -15.83 4.69 24.10
C CYS A 45 -15.91 3.33 23.39
N GLY A 46 -14.80 2.60 23.31
CA GLY A 46 -14.77 1.30 22.66
C GLY A 46 -13.55 0.46 23.07
N ASP A 47 -13.45 -0.72 22.48
CA ASP A 47 -12.41 -1.70 22.79
C ASP A 47 -11.03 -1.26 22.30
N ALA A 48 -9.99 -1.71 23.02
CA ALA A 48 -8.61 -1.54 22.59
C ALA A 48 -8.37 -2.15 21.21
N MET A 49 -7.56 -1.51 20.39
CA MET A 49 -7.18 -2.04 19.08
C MET A 49 -5.71 -1.78 18.76
N VAL A 50 -5.17 -2.63 17.90
CA VAL A 50 -3.86 -2.41 17.26
C VAL A 50 -4.04 -2.42 15.76
N ILE A 51 -3.47 -1.43 15.10
CA ILE A 51 -3.42 -1.33 13.64
C ILE A 51 -2.00 -1.65 13.22
N PHE A 52 -1.84 -2.70 12.43
CA PHE A 52 -0.57 -3.08 11.83
C PHE A 52 -0.42 -2.42 10.48
N HIS A 53 0.72 -1.77 10.23
CA HIS A 53 1.07 -1.10 8.98
C HIS A 53 1.99 -1.98 8.14
N GLY A 54 1.42 -2.66 7.15
CA GLY A 54 2.19 -3.54 6.28
C GLY A 54 2.51 -4.90 6.88
N GLY A 55 3.40 -5.64 6.20
CA GLY A 55 3.92 -6.91 6.67
C GLY A 55 5.04 -6.75 7.71
N ALA A 56 5.41 -7.86 8.34
CA ALA A 56 6.61 -7.89 9.16
C ALA A 56 7.84 -7.55 8.30
N VAL A 57 8.60 -6.56 8.74
CA VAL A 57 9.93 -6.27 8.22
C VAL A 57 10.98 -6.89 9.16
N LYS A 58 12.21 -7.03 8.71
CA LYS A 58 13.31 -7.61 9.51
C LYS A 58 13.45 -6.97 10.91
N ASP A 59 12.98 -5.73 11.07
CA ASP A 59 13.14 -4.89 12.26
C ASP A 59 11.84 -4.70 13.05
N GLY A 60 10.98 -5.73 13.12
CA GLY A 60 9.75 -5.70 13.92
C GLY A 60 8.51 -5.20 13.18
N PHE A 61 7.52 -4.68 13.91
CA PHE A 61 6.24 -4.22 13.40
C PHE A 61 6.04 -2.74 13.69
N LEU A 62 5.66 -1.96 12.67
CA LEU A 62 5.09 -0.64 12.91
C LEU A 62 3.62 -0.80 13.25
N VAL A 63 3.23 -0.35 14.44
CA VAL A 63 1.87 -0.46 14.94
C VAL A 63 1.33 0.87 15.46
N GLU A 64 0.02 1.03 15.36
CA GLU A 64 -0.71 2.02 16.15
C GLU A 64 -1.54 1.28 17.20
N ALA A 65 -1.18 1.46 18.47
CA ALA A 65 -2.09 1.12 19.55
C ALA A 65 -3.13 2.22 19.68
N ALA A 66 -4.41 1.88 19.85
CA ALA A 66 -5.50 2.86 19.80
C ALA A 66 -6.71 2.45 20.65
N PHE A 67 -7.50 3.46 21.01
CA PHE A 67 -8.87 3.31 21.50
C PHE A 67 -9.83 4.18 20.69
N PRO A 68 -11.06 3.69 20.41
CA PRO A 68 -12.14 4.57 19.99
C PRO A 68 -12.42 5.62 21.07
N VAL A 69 -12.57 6.88 20.66
CA VAL A 69 -12.82 7.99 21.58
C VAL A 69 -14.03 8.81 21.14
N ALA A 70 -14.77 9.32 22.11
CA ALA A 70 -15.95 10.17 21.87
C ALA A 70 -15.58 11.62 21.51
N ARG A 71 -14.35 12.05 21.78
CA ARG A 71 -13.83 13.39 21.50
C ARG A 71 -12.32 13.34 21.28
N ALA A 72 -11.79 14.36 20.61
CA ALA A 72 -10.37 14.47 20.38
C ALA A 72 -9.54 14.53 21.68
N VAL A 73 -8.40 13.87 21.64
CA VAL A 73 -7.38 13.83 22.72
C VAL A 73 -6.02 14.06 22.08
N GLU A 74 -5.35 15.13 22.51
CA GLU A 74 -4.00 15.47 22.07
C GLU A 74 -3.15 15.68 23.31
N THR A 75 -2.27 14.74 23.58
CA THR A 75 -1.38 14.82 24.76
C THR A 75 -0.11 14.02 24.56
N GLY A 76 1.03 14.69 24.59
CA GLY A 76 2.33 14.08 24.42
C GLY A 76 2.44 13.35 23.07
N GLU A 77 2.57 12.03 23.13
CA GLU A 77 2.68 11.16 21.94
C GLU A 77 1.33 10.68 21.40
N VAL A 78 0.23 10.96 22.14
CA VAL A 78 -1.13 10.52 21.76
C VAL A 78 -1.75 11.59 20.88
N HIS A 79 -2.22 11.18 19.71
CA HIS A 79 -2.93 12.03 18.76
C HIS A 79 -4.25 11.39 18.33
N THR A 80 -5.15 12.21 17.84
CA THR A 80 -6.47 11.76 17.40
C THR A 80 -6.58 11.81 15.89
N ARG A 81 -7.14 10.75 15.30
CA ARG A 81 -7.49 10.70 13.89
C ARG A 81 -8.75 9.87 13.64
N THR A 82 -9.37 10.05 12.51
CA THR A 82 -10.47 9.21 12.06
C THR A 82 -9.94 8.04 11.23
N LEU A 83 -10.33 6.82 11.60
CA LEU A 83 -10.27 5.68 10.68
C LEU A 83 -11.46 5.81 9.74
N GLU A 84 -11.20 5.95 8.46
CA GLU A 84 -12.24 6.06 7.46
C GLU A 84 -13.03 4.75 7.32
N ALA A 85 -14.26 4.87 6.80
CA ALA A 85 -15.04 3.71 6.38
C ALA A 85 -14.26 2.86 5.39
N ALA A 86 -14.26 1.56 5.56
CA ALA A 86 -13.52 0.65 4.68
C ALA A 86 -14.17 -0.74 4.63
N PRO A 87 -14.10 -1.47 3.50
CA PRO A 87 -14.45 -2.87 3.47
C PRO A 87 -13.37 -3.70 4.15
N ALA A 88 -13.79 -4.74 4.85
CA ALA A 88 -12.89 -5.65 5.54
C ALA A 88 -13.40 -7.09 5.51
N LEU A 89 -12.47 -8.03 5.54
CA LEU A 89 -12.73 -9.41 5.96
C LEU A 89 -12.44 -9.53 7.43
N ILE A 90 -13.37 -10.15 8.15
CA ILE A 90 -13.34 -10.25 9.60
C ILE A 90 -13.47 -11.71 10.02
N THR A 91 -12.70 -12.10 11.02
CA THR A 91 -12.89 -13.36 11.76
C THR A 91 -12.59 -13.16 13.24
N LEU A 92 -13.11 -14.01 14.09
CA LEU A 92 -12.75 -14.03 15.51
C LEU A 92 -11.59 -14.99 15.75
N HIS A 93 -10.71 -14.58 16.62
CA HIS A 93 -9.65 -15.43 17.17
C HIS A 93 -9.93 -15.64 18.65
N HIS A 94 -10.01 -16.91 19.06
CA HIS A 94 -10.16 -17.31 20.45
C HIS A 94 -8.83 -17.85 20.97
N GLY A 95 -8.39 -17.34 22.11
CA GLY A 95 -7.17 -17.76 22.79
C GLY A 95 -6.07 -16.71 22.80
N ALA A 96 -4.86 -17.14 23.14
CA ALA A 96 -3.72 -16.27 23.31
C ALA A 96 -3.33 -15.56 22.01
N HIS A 97 -2.97 -14.28 22.11
CA HIS A 97 -2.60 -13.48 20.95
C HIS A 97 -1.34 -13.97 20.21
N GLN A 98 -0.51 -14.80 20.85
CA GLN A 98 0.63 -15.47 20.19
C GLN A 98 0.16 -16.45 19.10
N SER A 99 -1.04 -17.02 19.22
CA SER A 99 -1.62 -17.95 18.23
C SER A 99 -2.45 -17.27 17.13
N ILE A 100 -2.66 -15.96 17.18
CA ILE A 100 -3.51 -15.18 16.26
C ILE A 100 -3.08 -15.30 14.79
N ARG A 101 -1.81 -15.64 14.55
CA ARG A 101 -1.27 -15.82 13.19
C ARG A 101 -2.10 -16.81 12.37
N ALA A 102 -2.62 -17.88 12.98
CA ALA A 102 -3.45 -18.85 12.27
C ALA A 102 -4.74 -18.22 11.71
N SER A 103 -5.42 -17.39 12.52
CA SER A 103 -6.62 -16.67 12.09
C SER A 103 -6.33 -15.61 11.01
N VAL A 104 -5.18 -14.96 11.11
CA VAL A 104 -4.70 -14.03 10.08
C VAL A 104 -4.46 -14.76 8.76
N LEU A 105 -3.69 -15.85 8.77
CA LEU A 105 -3.39 -16.64 7.57
C LEU A 105 -4.66 -17.18 6.92
N LYS A 106 -5.66 -17.60 7.70
CA LYS A 106 -6.96 -18.04 7.20
C LYS A 106 -7.65 -16.97 6.36
N ILE A 107 -7.58 -15.68 6.76
CA ILE A 107 -8.12 -14.58 5.95
C ILE A 107 -7.30 -14.40 4.66
N TYR A 108 -5.97 -14.48 4.73
CA TYR A 108 -5.12 -14.35 3.53
C TYR A 108 -5.35 -15.51 2.54
N ASP A 109 -5.50 -16.75 3.01
CA ASP A 109 -5.88 -17.89 2.17
C ASP A 109 -7.25 -17.68 1.50
N TYR A 110 -8.18 -17.04 2.22
CA TYR A 110 -9.48 -16.67 1.65
C TYR A 110 -9.34 -15.60 0.58
N LEU A 111 -8.53 -14.57 0.82
CA LEU A 111 -8.24 -13.52 -0.17
C LEU A 111 -7.65 -14.11 -1.45
N ASP A 112 -6.67 -15.00 -1.33
CA ASP A 112 -6.01 -15.66 -2.47
C ASP A 112 -6.99 -16.50 -3.31
N LYS A 113 -7.86 -17.27 -2.63
CA LYS A 113 -8.89 -18.08 -3.31
C LYS A 113 -9.93 -17.26 -4.06
N HIS A 114 -10.20 -16.03 -3.60
CA HIS A 114 -11.20 -15.14 -4.20
C HIS A 114 -10.55 -13.98 -4.97
N ALA A 115 -9.21 -14.00 -5.09
CA ALA A 115 -8.37 -13.00 -5.74
C ALA A 115 -8.66 -11.55 -5.27
N TRP A 116 -9.02 -11.39 -4.02
CA TRP A 116 -9.19 -10.08 -3.40
C TRP A 116 -7.85 -9.53 -2.94
N THR A 117 -7.70 -8.21 -2.96
CA THR A 117 -6.48 -7.54 -2.52
C THR A 117 -6.67 -6.81 -1.20
N THR A 118 -5.62 -6.78 -0.39
CA THR A 118 -5.60 -6.05 0.88
C THR A 118 -4.94 -4.68 0.72
N SER A 119 -5.37 -3.71 1.54
CA SER A 119 -4.71 -2.41 1.65
C SER A 119 -3.38 -2.45 2.40
N LEU A 120 -2.93 -3.61 2.87
CA LEU A 120 -1.81 -3.86 3.78
C LEU A 120 -2.06 -3.43 5.23
N PHE A 121 -3.23 -2.89 5.55
CA PHE A 121 -3.63 -2.60 6.92
C PHE A 121 -4.41 -3.76 7.51
N ARG A 122 -4.07 -4.12 8.74
CA ARG A 122 -4.81 -5.07 9.56
C ARG A 122 -5.11 -4.43 10.89
N ARG A 123 -6.34 -4.62 11.39
CA ARG A 123 -6.74 -4.22 12.73
C ARG A 123 -7.00 -5.46 13.57
N GLU A 124 -6.56 -5.43 14.80
CA GLU A 124 -6.86 -6.43 15.83
C GLU A 124 -7.58 -5.70 16.96
N ILE A 125 -8.85 -6.06 17.21
CA ILE A 125 -9.69 -5.44 18.21
C ILE A 125 -9.85 -6.44 19.36
N TYR A 126 -9.42 -6.06 20.54
CA TYR A 126 -9.38 -6.94 21.72
C TYR A 126 -10.74 -6.87 22.43
N ARG A 127 -11.68 -7.75 22.02
CA ARG A 127 -13.04 -7.86 22.58
C ARG A 127 -13.04 -8.37 24.02
N ALA A 128 -12.12 -9.27 24.33
CA ALA A 128 -11.78 -9.72 25.67
C ALA A 128 -10.27 -9.90 25.74
N LEU A 129 -9.64 -9.27 26.72
CA LEU A 129 -8.20 -9.36 26.94
C LEU A 129 -7.93 -9.53 28.43
N ASP A 130 -7.63 -10.77 28.82
CA ASP A 130 -7.16 -11.12 30.16
C ASP A 130 -5.77 -11.76 30.07
N PRO A 131 -4.72 -11.07 30.52
CA PRO A 131 -3.37 -11.63 30.53
C PRO A 131 -3.21 -12.83 31.46
N ALA A 132 -4.08 -12.97 32.48
CA ALA A 132 -4.03 -14.08 33.42
C ALA A 132 -4.68 -15.35 32.88
N HIS A 133 -5.66 -15.21 31.97
CA HIS A 133 -6.39 -16.31 31.35
C HIS A 133 -6.39 -16.12 29.82
N PRO A 134 -5.23 -16.22 29.16
CA PRO A 134 -5.10 -15.92 27.74
C PRO A 134 -5.93 -16.84 26.83
N GLU A 135 -6.32 -18.02 27.30
CA GLU A 135 -7.19 -18.98 26.60
C GLU A 135 -8.63 -18.47 26.43
N GLU A 136 -9.06 -17.52 27.27
CA GLU A 136 -10.40 -16.90 27.23
C GLU A 136 -10.42 -15.61 26.37
N ASN A 137 -9.28 -15.17 25.87
CA ASN A 137 -9.20 -13.97 25.06
C ASN A 137 -9.97 -14.12 23.74
N VAL A 138 -10.59 -13.02 23.33
CA VAL A 138 -11.29 -12.90 22.04
C VAL A 138 -10.76 -11.69 21.30
N THR A 139 -10.19 -11.90 20.14
CA THR A 139 -9.69 -10.84 19.27
C THR A 139 -10.41 -10.88 17.93
N GLU A 140 -11.03 -9.78 17.55
CA GLU A 140 -11.57 -9.61 16.19
C GLU A 140 -10.44 -9.17 15.26
N VAL A 141 -10.14 -10.02 14.28
CA VAL A 141 -9.14 -9.73 13.23
C VAL A 141 -9.85 -9.16 12.04
N GLN A 142 -9.47 -7.95 11.64
CA GLN A 142 -9.99 -7.25 10.47
C GLN A 142 -8.86 -7.02 9.46
N VAL A 143 -8.94 -7.63 8.28
CA VAL A 143 -8.06 -7.33 7.14
C VAL A 143 -8.77 -6.35 6.22
N ILE A 144 -8.23 -5.14 6.12
CA ILE A 144 -8.82 -4.06 5.32
C ILE A 144 -8.55 -4.32 3.84
N LEU A 145 -9.61 -4.30 3.04
CA LEU A 145 -9.54 -4.53 1.62
C LEU A 145 -9.10 -3.27 0.87
N HIS A 146 -8.50 -3.46 -0.28
CA HIS A 146 -8.11 -2.38 -1.17
C HIS A 146 -9.26 -2.04 -2.12
N GLU A 147 -9.87 -0.89 -1.94
CA GLU A 147 -10.96 -0.39 -2.80
C GLU A 147 -10.37 0.31 -4.04
N TRP A 148 -9.87 -0.48 -4.99
CA TRP A 148 -9.23 0.04 -6.19
C TRP A 148 -10.17 0.93 -7.02
N ASP A 149 -11.42 0.52 -7.17
CA ASP A 149 -12.48 1.23 -7.89
C ASP A 149 -12.78 2.60 -7.26
N ARG A 150 -12.94 2.69 -5.93
CA ARG A 150 -13.16 3.95 -5.22
C ARG A 150 -11.99 4.90 -5.37
N LEU A 151 -10.76 4.37 -5.35
CA LEU A 151 -9.56 5.16 -5.54
C LEU A 151 -9.43 5.65 -6.98
N LEU A 152 -9.80 4.83 -7.98
CA LEU A 152 -9.89 5.23 -9.38
C LEU A 152 -10.91 6.36 -9.56
N ALA A 153 -12.11 6.22 -8.98
CA ALA A 153 -13.14 7.25 -9.00
C ALA A 153 -12.62 8.59 -8.46
N LYS A 154 -11.94 8.55 -7.31
CA LYS A 154 -11.32 9.74 -6.70
C LYS A 154 -10.25 10.37 -7.59
N GLY A 155 -9.40 9.54 -8.21
CA GLY A 155 -8.37 9.99 -9.14
C GLY A 155 -8.96 10.65 -10.38
N ALA A 156 -9.96 10.01 -11.01
CA ALA A 156 -10.64 10.53 -12.18
C ALA A 156 -11.34 11.87 -11.88
N GLU A 157 -12.03 11.97 -10.75
CA GLU A 157 -12.70 13.23 -10.36
C GLU A 157 -11.71 14.36 -10.10
N LYS A 158 -10.63 14.07 -9.36
CA LYS A 158 -9.63 15.09 -9.00
C LYS A 158 -8.85 15.62 -10.22
N VAL A 159 -8.54 14.75 -11.18
CA VAL A 159 -7.68 15.10 -12.31
C VAL A 159 -8.48 15.56 -13.54
N LEU A 160 -9.62 14.93 -13.81
CA LEU A 160 -10.42 15.11 -15.00
C LEU A 160 -11.82 15.70 -14.75
N GLY A 161 -12.24 15.77 -13.49
CA GLY A 161 -13.55 16.30 -13.08
C GLY A 161 -14.66 15.25 -13.01
N ALA A 162 -15.83 15.69 -12.53
CA ALA A 162 -16.95 14.80 -12.18
C ALA A 162 -17.54 14.05 -13.39
N GLU A 163 -17.60 14.69 -14.58
CA GLU A 163 -18.10 14.05 -15.78
C GLU A 163 -17.20 12.89 -16.23
N ALA A 164 -15.88 13.08 -16.23
CA ALA A 164 -14.92 12.04 -16.53
C ALA A 164 -15.00 10.88 -15.52
N ARG A 165 -15.13 11.19 -14.19
CA ARG A 165 -15.39 10.18 -13.19
C ARG A 165 -16.62 9.34 -13.53
N GLN A 166 -17.74 9.97 -13.87
CA GLN A 166 -18.98 9.25 -14.21
C GLN A 166 -18.76 8.31 -15.42
N ARG A 167 -18.05 8.75 -16.44
CA ARG A 167 -17.73 7.95 -17.63
C ARG A 167 -16.80 6.79 -17.31
N VAL A 168 -15.71 7.02 -16.58
CA VAL A 168 -14.74 5.98 -16.18
C VAL A 168 -15.43 4.91 -15.34
N MET A 169 -16.27 5.31 -14.39
CA MET A 169 -16.93 4.41 -13.43
C MET A 169 -18.19 3.73 -13.96
N GLN A 170 -18.55 3.91 -15.22
CA GLN A 170 -19.74 3.32 -15.80
C GLN A 170 -19.76 1.80 -15.57
N GLY A 171 -20.92 1.28 -15.10
CA GLY A 171 -21.12 -0.14 -14.84
C GLY A 171 -20.63 -0.63 -13.47
N ILE A 172 -20.03 0.22 -12.62
CA ILE A 172 -19.58 -0.20 -11.29
C ILE A 172 -20.74 -0.69 -10.40
N ASP A 173 -21.94 -0.16 -10.58
CA ASP A 173 -23.12 -0.53 -9.77
C ASP A 173 -23.53 -2.00 -9.99
N SER A 174 -23.09 -2.65 -11.06
CA SER A 174 -23.29 -4.08 -11.29
C SER A 174 -22.30 -4.97 -10.53
N ILE A 175 -21.21 -4.39 -10.03
CA ILE A 175 -20.19 -5.09 -9.23
C ILE A 175 -20.59 -5.05 -7.76
N THR A 176 -20.78 -6.21 -7.20
CA THR A 176 -21.22 -6.41 -5.81
C THR A 176 -20.21 -7.31 -5.09
N PRO A 177 -20.26 -7.40 -3.76
CA PRO A 177 -19.44 -8.36 -3.01
C PRO A 177 -19.62 -9.83 -3.41
N ALA A 178 -20.73 -10.15 -4.11
CA ALA A 178 -21.00 -11.50 -4.64
C ALA A 178 -20.49 -11.68 -6.08
N SER A 179 -20.02 -10.64 -6.74
CA SER A 179 -19.45 -10.72 -8.08
C SER A 179 -18.18 -11.56 -8.08
N SER A 180 -17.96 -12.32 -9.16
CA SER A 180 -16.74 -13.09 -9.30
C SER A 180 -15.53 -12.19 -9.53
N PHE A 181 -14.33 -12.74 -9.33
CA PHE A 181 -13.10 -12.06 -9.68
C PHE A 181 -13.04 -11.69 -11.17
N ASP A 182 -13.51 -12.58 -12.03
CA ASP A 182 -13.54 -12.36 -13.48
C ASP A 182 -14.46 -11.20 -13.85
N ASP A 183 -15.65 -11.08 -13.22
CA ASP A 183 -16.54 -9.94 -13.43
C ASP A 183 -15.88 -8.62 -13.04
N TYR A 184 -15.18 -8.61 -11.89
CA TYR A 184 -14.50 -7.42 -11.41
C TYR A 184 -13.32 -7.03 -12.30
N THR A 185 -12.51 -8.00 -12.74
CA THR A 185 -11.37 -7.75 -13.65
C THR A 185 -11.83 -7.28 -15.02
N ALA A 186 -12.93 -7.84 -15.54
CA ALA A 186 -13.54 -7.37 -16.79
C ALA A 186 -14.05 -5.93 -16.68
N TRP A 187 -14.67 -5.58 -15.54
CA TRP A 187 -15.06 -4.20 -15.28
C TRP A 187 -13.85 -3.26 -15.18
N ILE A 188 -12.76 -3.66 -14.48
CA ILE A 188 -11.51 -2.90 -14.40
C ILE A 188 -10.94 -2.62 -15.80
N GLN A 189 -10.88 -3.66 -16.65
CA GLN A 189 -10.42 -3.51 -18.03
C GLN A 189 -11.24 -2.44 -18.76
N GLY A 190 -12.56 -2.55 -18.71
CA GLY A 190 -13.45 -1.55 -19.32
C GLY A 190 -13.29 -0.15 -18.73
N ALA A 191 -13.04 -0.03 -17.43
CA ALA A 191 -12.81 1.27 -16.78
C ALA A 191 -11.50 1.92 -17.28
N ILE A 192 -10.44 1.15 -17.43
CA ILE A 192 -9.15 1.62 -17.97
C ILE A 192 -9.28 1.97 -19.45
N GLU A 193 -10.00 1.19 -20.26
CA GLU A 193 -10.27 1.49 -21.67
C GLU A 193 -11.04 2.84 -21.81
N ARG A 194 -12.03 3.06 -20.95
CA ARG A 194 -12.74 4.35 -20.90
C ARG A 194 -11.84 5.52 -20.51
N LEU A 195 -10.90 5.31 -19.57
CA LEU A 195 -9.90 6.31 -19.22
C LEU A 195 -8.94 6.58 -20.40
N ASP A 196 -8.47 5.55 -21.09
CA ASP A 196 -7.62 5.67 -22.27
C ASP A 196 -8.30 6.45 -23.39
N ALA A 197 -9.62 6.27 -23.55
CA ALA A 197 -10.43 7.02 -24.53
C ALA A 197 -10.68 8.50 -24.12
N LEU A 198 -10.50 8.86 -22.85
CA LEU A 198 -10.66 10.24 -22.37
C LEU A 198 -9.40 11.08 -22.52
N SER A 199 -8.23 10.47 -22.54
CA SER A 199 -6.96 11.18 -22.65
C SER A 199 -5.89 10.32 -23.30
N GLU A 200 -5.19 10.88 -24.28
CA GLU A 200 -3.96 10.29 -24.83
C GLU A 200 -2.72 10.63 -23.99
N ASP A 201 -2.81 11.64 -23.11
CA ASP A 201 -1.71 12.09 -22.28
C ASP A 201 -1.38 11.07 -21.20
N ALA A 202 -0.19 10.50 -21.28
CA ALA A 202 0.31 9.49 -20.35
C ALA A 202 0.44 10.04 -18.91
N GLU A 203 0.79 11.33 -18.74
CA GLU A 203 0.90 11.94 -17.42
C GLU A 203 -0.46 12.10 -16.75
N ILE A 204 -1.49 12.49 -17.48
CA ILE A 204 -2.87 12.57 -16.98
C ILE A 204 -3.33 11.18 -16.52
N LYS A 205 -3.13 10.15 -17.34
CA LYS A 205 -3.48 8.77 -17.00
C LYS A 205 -2.71 8.27 -15.77
N CYS A 206 -1.42 8.59 -15.72
CA CYS A 206 -0.59 8.28 -14.55
C CYS A 206 -1.11 8.99 -13.29
N GLN A 207 -1.47 10.25 -13.36
CA GLN A 207 -2.04 10.99 -12.23
C GLN A 207 -3.34 10.35 -11.74
N VAL A 208 -4.26 10.00 -12.64
CA VAL A 208 -5.53 9.33 -12.27
C VAL A 208 -5.27 8.00 -11.58
N VAL A 209 -4.54 7.10 -12.24
CA VAL A 209 -4.37 5.72 -11.76
C VAL A 209 -3.41 5.62 -10.57
N SER A 210 -2.50 6.58 -10.39
CA SER A 210 -1.64 6.66 -9.20
C SER A 210 -2.43 6.77 -7.88
N HIS A 211 -3.68 7.24 -7.92
CA HIS A 211 -4.54 7.25 -6.74
C HIS A 211 -4.88 5.84 -6.25
N CYS A 212 -4.87 4.84 -7.16
CA CYS A 212 -5.13 3.44 -6.83
C CYS A 212 -3.93 2.74 -6.18
N ALA A 213 -2.78 3.38 -6.08
CA ALA A 213 -1.58 2.79 -5.50
C ALA A 213 -1.77 2.48 -4.02
N HIS A 214 -1.18 1.37 -3.58
CA HIS A 214 -1.00 1.10 -2.16
C HIS A 214 -0.21 2.23 -1.49
N VAL A 215 -0.42 2.40 -0.19
CA VAL A 215 0.28 3.43 0.58
C VAL A 215 1.75 3.04 0.72
N PHE A 216 2.65 3.95 0.36
CA PHE A 216 4.07 3.81 0.67
C PHE A 216 4.26 3.99 2.18
N PRO A 217 5.14 3.23 2.86
CA PRO A 217 5.38 3.36 4.29
C PRO A 217 5.77 4.80 4.65
N GLN A 218 4.92 5.47 5.43
CA GLN A 218 5.07 6.90 5.75
C GLN A 218 6.36 7.18 6.52
N GLU A 219 6.75 6.28 7.42
CA GLU A 219 7.99 6.36 8.18
C GLU A 219 9.24 6.48 7.28
N ARG A 220 9.27 5.71 6.17
CA ARG A 220 10.36 5.79 5.19
C ARG A 220 10.36 7.12 4.43
N ILE A 221 9.18 7.61 4.07
CA ILE A 221 9.05 8.94 3.45
C ILE A 221 9.58 10.01 4.41
N ASP A 222 9.18 9.97 5.66
CA ASP A 222 9.56 10.98 6.67
C ASP A 222 11.04 10.93 6.97
N HIS A 223 11.63 9.74 7.07
CA HIS A 223 13.07 9.56 7.23
C HIS A 223 13.87 10.17 6.06
N LEU A 224 13.51 9.82 4.82
CA LEU A 224 14.19 10.34 3.63
C LEU A 224 13.94 11.83 3.41
N ARG A 225 12.73 12.31 3.72
CA ARG A 225 12.40 13.75 3.74
C ARG A 225 13.27 14.51 4.75
N ALA A 226 13.47 13.97 5.95
CA ALA A 226 14.32 14.60 6.96
C ALA A 226 15.79 14.71 6.51
N ILE A 227 16.30 13.73 5.75
CA ILE A 227 17.62 13.79 5.14
C ILE A 227 17.65 14.89 4.07
N TYR A 228 16.67 14.92 3.18
CA TYR A 228 16.56 15.95 2.15
C TYR A 228 16.51 17.36 2.73
N HIS A 229 15.63 17.61 3.72
CA HIS A 229 15.53 18.92 4.36
C HIS A 229 16.79 19.37 5.11
N ARG A 230 17.58 18.43 5.61
CA ARG A 230 18.81 18.73 6.35
C ARG A 230 19.97 19.10 5.44
N ARG A 231 20.07 18.51 4.25
CA ARG A 231 21.20 18.63 3.35
C ARG A 231 20.88 19.33 2.03
N GLY A 232 19.63 19.25 1.58
CA GLY A 232 19.15 19.85 0.34
C GLY A 232 19.51 19.09 -0.94
N GLU A 233 20.24 17.98 -0.81
CA GLU A 233 20.78 17.25 -1.95
C GLU A 233 20.06 15.93 -2.19
N ILE A 234 19.66 15.70 -3.44
CA ILE A 234 19.03 14.44 -3.87
C ILE A 234 19.98 13.25 -3.70
N ASP A 235 21.27 13.47 -3.93
CA ASP A 235 22.26 12.41 -3.84
C ASP A 235 22.47 11.91 -2.41
N ASP A 236 22.22 12.73 -1.40
CA ASP A 236 22.19 12.27 0.00
C ASP A 236 21.01 11.34 0.28
N VAL A 237 19.85 11.62 -0.32
CA VAL A 237 18.68 10.73 -0.26
C VAL A 237 18.99 9.39 -0.93
N LEU A 238 19.59 9.43 -2.11
CA LEU A 238 19.99 8.22 -2.83
C LEU A 238 21.04 7.41 -2.07
N HIS A 239 22.02 8.06 -1.46
CA HIS A 239 23.01 7.40 -0.61
C HIS A 239 22.39 6.67 0.58
N GLU A 240 21.35 7.26 1.20
CA GLU A 240 20.62 6.58 2.27
C GLU A 240 19.83 5.38 1.71
N MET A 241 19.16 5.54 0.57
CA MET A 241 18.50 4.42 -0.10
C MET A 241 19.49 3.28 -0.44
N TYR A 242 20.75 3.59 -0.73
CA TYR A 242 21.77 2.58 -1.02
C TYR A 242 22.18 1.76 0.20
N ARG A 243 21.97 2.27 1.40
CA ARG A 243 22.21 1.56 2.66
C ARG A 243 21.08 0.63 3.06
N ASP A 244 19.91 0.82 2.44
CA ASP A 244 18.69 0.11 2.78
C ASP A 244 18.53 -1.13 1.89
N ASP A 245 18.45 -2.31 2.51
CA ASP A 245 18.20 -3.60 1.83
C ASP A 245 16.77 -3.74 1.28
N PHE A 246 15.93 -2.74 1.53
CA PHE A 246 14.57 -2.66 0.99
C PHE A 246 14.54 -2.61 -0.55
N TRP A 247 15.59 -2.06 -1.16
CA TRP A 247 15.67 -1.87 -2.61
C TRP A 247 16.38 -3.05 -3.26
N TYR A 248 15.66 -3.79 -4.12
CA TYR A 248 16.23 -4.88 -4.91
C TYR A 248 17.31 -4.35 -5.90
N GLU A 249 16.99 -3.24 -6.57
CA GLU A 249 17.95 -2.49 -7.38
C GLU A 249 17.96 -1.04 -6.90
N LYS A 250 19.16 -0.54 -6.66
CA LYS A 250 19.32 0.84 -6.15
C LYS A 250 18.90 1.85 -7.22
N PRO A 251 18.14 2.91 -6.86
CA PRO A 251 17.80 3.98 -7.79
C PRO A 251 19.05 4.66 -8.34
N VAL A 252 19.05 5.01 -9.63
CA VAL A 252 20.19 5.67 -10.30
C VAL A 252 19.76 7.02 -10.83
N ARG A 253 20.47 8.09 -10.42
CA ARG A 253 20.28 9.43 -10.95
C ARG A 253 21.15 9.68 -12.17
N LYS A 254 20.56 10.27 -13.23
CA LYS A 254 21.25 10.79 -14.41
C LYS A 254 20.70 12.20 -14.70
N GLY A 255 21.48 13.21 -14.36
CA GLY A 255 21.02 14.61 -14.43
C GLY A 255 19.81 14.85 -13.52
N ASN A 256 18.71 15.31 -14.09
CA ASN A 256 17.44 15.53 -13.38
C ASN A 256 16.49 14.32 -13.41
N VAL A 257 16.93 13.16 -13.88
CA VAL A 257 16.12 11.96 -13.99
C VAL A 257 16.64 10.87 -13.06
N ILE A 258 15.73 10.30 -12.25
CA ILE A 258 16.00 9.14 -11.41
C ILE A 258 15.38 7.91 -12.10
N HIS A 259 16.19 6.89 -12.30
CA HIS A 259 15.78 5.60 -12.83
C HIS A 259 15.54 4.64 -11.66
N MET A 260 14.38 3.99 -11.66
CA MET A 260 14.00 3.01 -10.64
C MET A 260 13.47 1.74 -11.28
N ARG A 261 13.72 0.63 -10.61
CA ARG A 261 13.17 -0.67 -10.92
C ARG A 261 12.32 -1.17 -9.76
N LYS A 262 11.16 -1.73 -10.07
CA LYS A 262 10.32 -2.35 -9.06
C LYS A 262 10.96 -3.65 -8.55
N ASN A 263 10.87 -3.90 -7.25
CA ASN A 263 11.32 -5.17 -6.68
C ASN A 263 10.44 -6.32 -7.22
N PRO A 264 11.00 -7.51 -7.51
CA PRO A 264 10.19 -8.70 -7.74
C PRO A 264 9.32 -9.02 -6.51
N PHE A 265 8.13 -9.57 -6.74
CA PHE A 265 7.26 -10.07 -5.67
C PHE A 265 7.88 -11.27 -4.96
N ASP A 266 8.40 -12.21 -5.75
CA ASP A 266 9.19 -13.36 -5.31
C ASP A 266 10.59 -13.30 -5.96
N PRO A 267 11.59 -12.69 -5.28
CA PRO A 267 12.92 -12.53 -5.84
C PRO A 267 13.59 -13.88 -6.16
N GLU A 268 13.38 -14.89 -5.32
CA GLU A 268 13.99 -16.20 -5.50
C GLU A 268 13.37 -16.93 -6.71
N GLY A 269 12.05 -16.91 -6.81
CA GLY A 269 11.33 -17.47 -7.97
C GLY A 269 11.67 -16.73 -9.26
N PHE A 270 11.84 -15.40 -9.19
CA PHE A 270 12.24 -14.58 -10.34
C PHE A 270 13.64 -14.96 -10.88
N GLU A 271 14.59 -15.21 -9.99
CA GLU A 271 15.97 -15.60 -10.38
C GLU A 271 16.04 -17.04 -10.88
N LYS A 272 15.19 -17.94 -10.34
CA LYS A 272 15.17 -19.37 -10.68
C LYS A 272 14.22 -19.71 -11.81
N ALA A 273 13.44 -18.76 -12.31
CA ALA A 273 12.43 -18.99 -13.34
C ALA A 273 13.01 -19.65 -14.59
N ALA A 274 12.41 -20.74 -15.02
CA ALA A 274 12.82 -21.52 -16.18
C ALA A 274 12.23 -20.99 -17.50
N SER A 275 11.22 -20.12 -17.42
CA SER A 275 10.55 -19.53 -18.58
C SER A 275 10.23 -18.05 -18.38
N PRO A 276 10.08 -17.26 -19.46
CA PRO A 276 9.65 -15.86 -19.37
C PRO A 276 8.30 -15.70 -18.65
N ALA A 277 7.37 -16.63 -18.82
CA ALA A 277 6.06 -16.59 -18.15
C ALA A 277 6.20 -16.76 -16.63
N GLU A 278 6.98 -17.75 -16.18
CA GLU A 278 7.29 -17.94 -14.76
C GLU A 278 7.99 -16.70 -14.18
N ARG A 279 8.94 -16.13 -14.92
CA ARG A 279 9.66 -14.93 -14.52
C ARG A 279 8.73 -13.75 -14.31
N ARG A 280 7.81 -13.49 -15.26
CA ARG A 280 6.82 -12.41 -15.13
C ARG A 280 5.84 -12.64 -13.96
N ARG A 281 5.41 -13.89 -13.72
CA ARG A 281 4.57 -14.22 -12.56
C ARG A 281 5.28 -13.99 -11.24
N ALA A 282 6.52 -14.43 -11.10
CA ALA A 282 7.31 -14.19 -9.90
C ALA A 282 7.59 -12.69 -9.67
N TYR A 283 7.61 -11.90 -10.75
CA TYR A 283 7.87 -10.46 -10.66
C TYR A 283 6.65 -9.64 -10.25
N CYS A 284 5.45 -10.00 -10.74
CA CYS A 284 4.26 -9.17 -10.59
C CYS A 284 3.66 -9.24 -9.19
N HIS A 285 3.39 -8.07 -8.60
CA HIS A 285 2.71 -7.94 -7.29
C HIS A 285 1.18 -7.90 -7.40
N CYS A 286 0.62 -7.84 -8.61
CA CYS A 286 -0.78 -7.51 -8.81
C CYS A 286 -1.58 -8.72 -9.27
N SER A 287 -2.47 -9.24 -8.41
CA SER A 287 -3.37 -10.35 -8.75
C SER A 287 -4.28 -10.06 -9.95
N PHE A 288 -4.65 -8.80 -10.17
CA PHE A 288 -5.43 -8.40 -11.34
C PHE A 288 -4.68 -8.51 -12.66
N VAL A 289 -3.36 -8.47 -12.63
CA VAL A 289 -2.50 -8.58 -13.83
C VAL A 289 -2.12 -10.03 -14.13
N HIS A 290 -2.02 -10.88 -13.10
CA HIS A 290 -1.57 -12.27 -13.24
C HIS A 290 -2.31 -13.06 -14.35
N PRO A 291 -3.65 -12.98 -14.50
CA PRO A 291 -4.36 -13.70 -15.56
C PRO A 291 -3.95 -13.32 -16.99
N TYR A 292 -3.36 -12.12 -17.15
CA TYR A 292 -2.99 -11.58 -18.46
C TYR A 292 -1.51 -11.77 -18.81
N LEU A 293 -0.69 -12.31 -17.91
CA LEU A 293 0.76 -12.41 -18.11
C LEU A 293 1.18 -13.49 -19.12
N ASP A 294 0.31 -14.43 -19.42
CA ASP A 294 0.58 -15.50 -20.40
C ASP A 294 0.25 -15.06 -21.83
N GLU A 295 -0.60 -14.07 -22.00
CA GLU A 295 -1.02 -13.52 -23.28
C GLU A 295 -0.31 -12.20 -23.55
N ILE A 296 0.70 -12.19 -24.42
CA ILE A 296 1.44 -10.98 -24.79
C ILE A 296 1.22 -10.69 -26.29
N PRO A 297 0.76 -9.48 -26.67
CA PRO A 297 0.39 -8.38 -25.82
C PRO A 297 -0.85 -8.67 -24.95
N ALA A 298 -0.79 -8.25 -23.71
CA ALA A 298 -1.87 -8.45 -22.77
C ALA A 298 -3.15 -7.70 -23.18
N ARG A 299 -4.30 -8.28 -22.89
CA ARG A 299 -5.60 -7.60 -23.16
C ARG A 299 -5.81 -6.38 -22.29
N LEU A 300 -5.31 -6.42 -21.04
CA LEU A 300 -5.40 -5.29 -20.12
C LEU A 300 -4.43 -4.19 -20.55
N SER A 301 -4.93 -2.96 -20.69
CA SER A 301 -4.12 -1.81 -21.08
C SER A 301 -2.96 -1.57 -20.09
N PRO A 302 -1.75 -1.25 -20.59
CA PRO A 302 -0.60 -0.88 -19.75
C PRO A 302 -0.87 0.31 -18.81
N THR A 303 -1.86 1.14 -19.09
CA THR A 303 -2.33 2.24 -18.22
C THR A 303 -2.67 1.74 -16.82
N PHE A 304 -3.19 0.51 -16.68
CA PHE A 304 -3.46 -0.10 -15.37
C PHE A 304 -2.21 -0.13 -14.47
N CYS A 305 -1.04 -0.38 -15.03
CA CYS A 305 0.21 -0.49 -14.26
C CYS A 305 0.68 0.83 -13.62
N TYR A 306 0.10 1.98 -13.98
CA TYR A 306 0.33 3.24 -13.26
C TYR A 306 -0.13 3.17 -11.79
N CYS A 307 -0.97 2.20 -11.42
CA CYS A 307 -1.22 1.88 -10.01
C CYS A 307 0.08 1.55 -9.27
N GLY A 308 0.90 0.64 -9.79
CA GLY A 308 2.21 0.33 -9.21
C GLY A 308 3.20 1.51 -9.27
N ALA A 309 3.15 2.30 -10.35
CA ALA A 309 3.94 3.51 -10.50
C ALA A 309 3.61 4.56 -9.42
N GLY A 310 2.34 4.68 -9.06
CA GLY A 310 1.87 5.62 -8.04
C GLY A 310 2.49 5.39 -6.66
N TRP A 311 2.94 4.18 -6.36
CA TRP A 311 3.64 3.86 -5.13
C TRP A 311 4.99 4.60 -5.04
N TYR A 312 5.77 4.60 -6.12
CA TYR A 312 7.04 5.33 -6.22
C TYR A 312 6.84 6.84 -6.36
N ARG A 313 5.77 7.27 -7.04
CA ARG A 313 5.40 8.67 -7.14
C ARG A 313 5.14 9.26 -5.76
N ARG A 314 4.36 8.58 -4.91
CA ARG A 314 4.12 9.00 -3.51
C ARG A 314 5.39 9.13 -2.70
N LEU A 315 6.34 8.22 -2.88
CA LEU A 315 7.65 8.31 -2.24
C LEU A 315 8.34 9.64 -2.57
N TRP A 316 8.52 9.92 -3.86
CA TRP A 316 9.28 11.08 -4.29
C TRP A 316 8.54 12.40 -4.04
N GLU A 317 7.26 12.47 -4.29
CA GLU A 317 6.44 13.64 -3.93
C GLU A 317 6.43 13.86 -2.41
N GLY A 318 6.42 12.77 -1.64
CA GLY A 318 6.53 12.81 -0.20
C GLY A 318 7.87 13.34 0.29
N ILE A 319 8.99 12.95 -0.31
CA ILE A 319 10.33 13.42 0.03
C ILE A 319 10.49 14.89 -0.33
N LEU A 320 10.10 15.28 -1.54
CA LEU A 320 10.33 16.61 -2.10
C LEU A 320 9.30 17.66 -1.67
N GLY A 321 8.12 17.23 -1.21
CA GLY A 321 7.00 18.12 -0.87
C GLY A 321 6.34 18.79 -2.08
N GLN A 322 6.62 18.33 -3.31
CA GLN A 322 6.09 18.87 -4.56
C GLN A 322 5.87 17.77 -5.60
N PRO A 323 4.99 18.00 -6.60
CA PRO A 323 4.73 17.02 -7.65
C PRO A 323 5.98 16.69 -8.46
N VAL A 324 6.07 15.43 -8.91
CA VAL A 324 7.11 14.95 -9.82
C VAL A 324 6.47 14.39 -11.08
N ARG A 325 7.14 14.54 -12.23
CA ARG A 325 6.75 13.87 -13.46
C ARG A 325 7.24 12.44 -13.41
N PHE A 326 6.33 11.53 -13.73
CA PHE A 326 6.58 10.10 -13.67
C PHE A 326 6.33 9.45 -15.02
N GLU A 327 7.26 8.62 -15.49
CA GLU A 327 7.11 7.86 -16.73
C GLU A 327 7.35 6.37 -16.47
N GLN A 328 6.50 5.53 -17.04
CA GLN A 328 6.63 4.09 -17.02
C GLN A 328 7.39 3.64 -18.27
N ALA A 329 8.70 3.45 -18.14
CA ALA A 329 9.57 3.08 -19.26
C ALA A 329 9.28 1.64 -19.73
N GLU A 330 9.13 0.70 -18.77
CA GLU A 330 8.87 -0.71 -19.03
C GLU A 330 7.76 -1.24 -18.10
N THR A 331 6.95 -2.16 -18.60
CA THR A 331 5.94 -2.87 -17.81
C THR A 331 5.64 -4.25 -18.39
N LEU A 332 5.26 -5.18 -17.53
CA LEU A 332 4.88 -6.54 -17.91
C LEU A 332 3.74 -6.57 -18.93
N LEU A 333 2.76 -5.67 -18.82
CA LEU A 333 1.63 -5.58 -19.76
C LEU A 333 2.04 -5.15 -21.17
N ARG A 334 3.22 -4.55 -21.34
CA ARG A 334 3.81 -4.27 -22.65
C ARG A 334 4.69 -5.42 -23.17
N GLY A 335 4.80 -6.50 -22.39
CA GLY A 335 5.63 -7.66 -22.74
C GLY A 335 7.07 -7.60 -22.23
N ASN A 336 7.41 -6.60 -21.42
CA ASN A 336 8.70 -6.56 -20.74
C ASN A 336 8.76 -7.61 -19.63
N ASP A 337 9.94 -8.01 -19.22
CA ASP A 337 10.14 -8.94 -18.10
C ASP A 337 10.15 -8.26 -16.74
N GLU A 338 10.18 -6.92 -16.71
CA GLU A 338 10.34 -6.08 -15.54
C GLU A 338 9.51 -4.79 -15.65
N CYS A 339 9.34 -4.10 -14.51
CA CYS A 339 8.76 -2.76 -14.47
C CYS A 339 9.84 -1.74 -14.12
N ARG A 340 10.09 -0.80 -15.03
CA ARG A 340 11.07 0.29 -14.86
C ARG A 340 10.37 1.63 -14.98
N PHE A 341 10.80 2.56 -14.15
CA PHE A 341 10.23 3.89 -14.04
C PHE A 341 11.31 4.95 -14.10
N THR A 342 10.93 6.12 -14.62
CA THR A 342 11.74 7.33 -14.50
C THR A 342 10.95 8.41 -13.77
N ILE A 343 11.65 9.12 -12.90
CA ILE A 343 11.13 10.26 -12.17
C ILE A 343 11.94 11.46 -12.61
N THR A 344 11.27 12.45 -13.24
CA THR A 344 11.89 13.71 -13.61
C THR A 344 11.73 14.69 -12.45
N LEU A 345 12.87 15.08 -11.89
CA LEU A 345 12.93 16.08 -10.84
C LEU A 345 12.64 17.47 -11.40
N PRO A 346 12.01 18.38 -10.62
CA PRO A 346 11.92 19.78 -10.96
C PRO A 346 13.29 20.38 -11.27
N LEU A 347 13.37 21.26 -12.27
CA LEU A 347 14.66 21.84 -12.73
C LEU A 347 15.43 22.57 -11.63
N GLU A 348 14.72 23.15 -10.68
CA GLU A 348 15.31 23.86 -9.53
C GLU A 348 16.10 22.91 -8.59
N LEU A 349 15.78 21.60 -8.65
CA LEU A 349 16.43 20.55 -7.87
C LEU A 349 17.46 19.75 -8.68
N ALA A 350 17.63 20.10 -9.95
CA ALA A 350 18.51 19.37 -10.86
C ALA A 350 20.00 19.52 -10.48
N GLY A 351 20.35 20.55 -9.69
CA GLY A 351 21.74 20.91 -9.41
C GLY A 351 22.52 21.24 -10.70
N GLU A 352 23.50 22.08 -10.66
CA GLU A 352 24.40 22.26 -11.80
C GLU A 352 25.10 20.91 -12.07
N CYS A 353 24.84 20.31 -13.23
CA CYS A 353 25.57 19.13 -13.71
C CYS A 353 27.04 19.51 -13.81
N SER A 354 27.88 19.07 -12.87
CA SER A 354 29.33 19.18 -13.06
C SER A 354 29.69 18.35 -14.30
N PRO A 355 30.28 18.95 -15.33
CA PRO A 355 30.72 18.21 -16.52
C PRO A 355 32.01 17.46 -16.18
N GLY A 356 31.88 16.21 -15.78
CA GLY A 356 33.07 15.42 -15.51
C GLY A 356 32.81 14.08 -14.85
N ASP A 357 32.22 13.12 -15.56
CA ASP A 357 32.47 11.70 -15.33
C ASP A 357 32.09 10.84 -16.57
N GLU A 358 32.52 11.31 -17.76
CA GLU A 358 32.85 10.38 -18.86
C GLU A 358 34.27 9.84 -18.63
N LYS A 359 34.44 8.91 -17.71
CA LYS A 359 35.58 8.02 -17.70
C LYS A 359 35.17 6.66 -18.25
N GLN A 360 35.35 6.54 -19.57
CA GLN A 360 35.82 5.40 -20.34
C GLN A 360 36.19 4.19 -19.47
N GLY A 361 35.38 3.14 -19.53
CA GLY A 361 35.73 1.78 -19.19
C GLY A 361 36.13 1.08 -20.47
N THR A 362 37.40 0.89 -20.66
CA THR A 362 37.99 -0.10 -21.55
C THR A 362 37.86 -1.49 -20.95
#